data_916d0cd5151f0dd127dca7854fa0aca4
#
_entry.id   916d0cd5151f0dd127dca7854fa0aca4
#
_cell.length_a   1.000
_cell.length_b   1.000
_cell.length_c   1.000
_cell.angle_alpha   90.00
_cell.angle_beta   90.00
_cell.angle_gamma   90.00
#
_symmetry.space_group_name_H-M   'P 1'
#
loop_
_entity.id
_entity.type
_entity.pdbx_description
1 polymer ?
#
loop_
_entity_poly.entity_id
_entity_poly.type
_entity_poly.pdbx_seq_one_letter_code
_entity_poly.pdbx_strand_id
1 'polypeptide(L)'
;MSTSRLSSFFPALAVLGSVTSLAVGTSYAKQLFPLIGAQGTSALRVGFSALVLLMVFRPWRWTTSRADAGAIVRYGITLGVMNLLFYMALRTIPFGIAVAIEFCGPLAVAMWSSRRPVDFVWVGCALVGLLLLLPLGHGEPLDPVGVMFALGAAVCWAMYIIFGKRAGHLPAGHTVSLGLCAAALVVVPVGVAHAGMALLEPKILLFGLGVAIVSSAIPMSLEMMALKRLPKETFGILISMEPAVAALLAMGLLAEHLTTLQWAAIGCTVVASVGSTLTAKRVVVPLPGAPA
;
A
#
# COMPACT_ATOMS: atom_id res chain seq x y z
N MET A 1 15.93 34.71 -4.29
CA MET A 1 14.97 34.09 -5.23
C MET A 1 15.03 32.54 -5.31
N SER A 2 15.83 31.83 -4.50
CA SER A 2 15.99 30.35 -4.62
C SER A 2 15.12 29.52 -3.66
N THR A 3 14.66 30.08 -2.56
CA THR A 3 13.87 29.35 -1.55
C THR A 3 12.42 29.03 -1.95
N SER A 4 11.84 29.81 -2.89
CA SER A 4 10.46 29.61 -3.34
C SER A 4 10.29 28.42 -4.30
N ARG A 5 11.32 28.05 -5.06
CA ARG A 5 11.26 26.88 -5.97
C ARG A 5 11.40 25.56 -5.22
N LEU A 6 12.27 25.48 -4.20
CA LEU A 6 12.41 24.27 -3.38
C LEU A 6 11.13 23.96 -2.59
N SER A 7 10.45 24.99 -2.08
CA SER A 7 9.18 24.79 -1.36
C SER A 7 8.05 24.24 -2.25
N SER A 8 8.10 24.53 -3.56
CA SER A 8 7.12 24.05 -4.53
C SER A 8 7.31 22.55 -4.87
N PHE A 9 8.56 22.03 -4.83
CA PHE A 9 8.85 20.61 -5.09
C PHE A 9 8.75 19.72 -3.86
N PHE A 10 8.77 20.31 -2.65
CA PHE A 10 8.76 19.54 -1.40
C PHE A 10 7.64 18.51 -1.30
N PRO A 11 6.37 18.81 -1.66
CA PRO A 11 5.31 17.81 -1.56
C PRO A 11 5.49 16.61 -2.50
N ALA A 12 6.02 16.84 -3.71
CA ALA A 12 6.32 15.76 -4.65
C ALA A 12 7.47 14.89 -4.13
N LEU A 13 8.52 15.50 -3.58
CA LEU A 13 9.63 14.80 -2.93
C LEU A 13 9.15 14.01 -1.71
N ALA A 14 8.16 14.51 -0.97
CA ALA A 14 7.57 13.79 0.15
C ALA A 14 6.86 12.50 -0.30
N VAL A 15 6.12 12.51 -1.42
CA VAL A 15 5.51 11.28 -1.96
C VAL A 15 6.59 10.30 -2.41
N LEU A 16 7.58 10.74 -3.18
CA LEU A 16 8.69 9.88 -3.61
C LEU A 16 9.48 9.32 -2.41
N GLY A 17 9.71 10.16 -1.40
CA GLY A 17 10.32 9.72 -0.14
C GLY A 17 9.48 8.70 0.61
N SER A 18 8.14 8.85 0.60
CA SER A 18 7.21 7.88 1.17
C SER A 18 7.31 6.53 0.48
N VAL A 19 7.14 6.52 -0.84
CA VAL A 19 7.21 5.29 -1.66
C VAL A 19 8.57 4.61 -1.50
N THR A 20 9.66 5.38 -1.53
CA THR A 20 11.01 4.86 -1.31
C THR A 20 11.17 4.28 0.09
N SER A 21 10.73 4.99 1.13
CA SER A 21 10.80 4.51 2.51
C SER A 21 9.98 3.23 2.70
N LEU A 22 8.77 3.17 2.16
CA LEU A 22 7.91 1.98 2.18
C LEU A 22 8.62 0.79 1.52
N ALA A 23 9.17 0.98 0.32
CA ALA A 23 9.84 -0.08 -0.42
C ALA A 23 11.13 -0.54 0.27
N VAL A 24 11.93 0.37 0.81
CA VAL A 24 13.11 0.05 1.63
C VAL A 24 12.71 -0.75 2.86
N GLY A 25 11.73 -0.26 3.63
CA GLY A 25 11.27 -0.95 4.83
C GLY A 25 10.70 -2.35 4.55
N THR A 26 9.97 -2.52 3.44
CA THR A 26 9.46 -3.82 3.01
C THR A 26 10.58 -4.76 2.54
N SER A 27 11.58 -4.24 1.82
CA SER A 27 12.76 -5.03 1.43
C SER A 27 13.52 -5.55 2.65
N TYR A 28 13.75 -4.70 3.65
CA TYR A 28 14.34 -5.14 4.92
C TYR A 28 13.43 -6.11 5.68
N ALA A 29 12.12 -5.94 5.64
CA ALA A 29 11.18 -6.87 6.26
C ALA A 29 11.31 -8.30 5.69
N LYS A 30 11.63 -8.47 4.40
CA LYS A 30 11.90 -9.79 3.81
C LYS A 30 13.05 -10.52 4.49
N GLN A 31 14.01 -9.82 5.06
CA GLN A 31 15.14 -10.44 5.78
C GLN A 31 14.72 -11.15 7.08
N LEU A 32 13.54 -10.82 7.62
CA LEU A 32 12.95 -11.52 8.76
C LEU A 32 12.26 -12.84 8.37
N PHE A 33 11.96 -13.06 7.09
CA PHE A 33 11.22 -14.24 6.64
C PHE A 33 11.86 -15.57 7.02
N PRO A 34 13.20 -15.76 6.91
CA PRO A 34 13.84 -16.98 7.35
C PRO A 34 13.75 -17.24 8.87
N LEU A 35 13.57 -16.19 9.67
CA LEU A 35 13.59 -16.25 11.13
C LEU A 35 12.19 -16.47 11.72
N ILE A 36 11.21 -15.71 11.25
CA ILE A 36 9.84 -15.67 11.83
C ILE A 36 8.74 -15.84 10.79
N GLY A 37 9.10 -16.12 9.54
CA GLY A 37 8.14 -16.24 8.43
C GLY A 37 7.52 -14.90 8.01
N ALA A 38 6.78 -14.92 6.93
CA ALA A 38 6.04 -13.76 6.44
C ALA A 38 4.92 -13.32 7.42
N GLN A 39 4.30 -14.28 8.08
CA GLN A 39 3.23 -14.05 9.06
C GLN A 39 3.77 -13.33 10.30
N GLY A 40 4.89 -13.79 10.86
CA GLY A 40 5.55 -13.16 11.98
C GLY A 40 6.04 -11.74 11.65
N THR A 41 6.62 -11.58 10.47
CA THR A 41 7.07 -10.27 9.98
C THR A 41 5.92 -9.29 9.81
N SER A 42 4.80 -9.73 9.21
CA SER A 42 3.58 -8.92 9.08
C SER A 42 3.02 -8.55 10.46
N ALA A 43 3.03 -9.48 11.43
CA ALA A 43 2.56 -9.23 12.78
C ALA A 43 3.39 -8.15 13.50
N LEU A 44 4.71 -8.21 13.43
CA LEU A 44 5.57 -7.18 14.03
C LEU A 44 5.36 -5.83 13.35
N ARG A 45 5.33 -5.80 12.01
CA ARG A 45 5.11 -4.56 11.26
C ARG A 45 3.80 -3.90 11.64
N VAL A 46 2.69 -4.63 11.56
CA VAL A 46 1.34 -4.09 11.83
C VAL A 46 1.18 -3.78 13.31
N GLY A 47 1.65 -4.66 14.21
CA GLY A 47 1.57 -4.49 15.65
C GLY A 47 2.33 -3.24 16.14
N PHE A 48 3.59 -3.10 15.75
CA PHE A 48 4.37 -1.91 16.12
C PHE A 48 3.85 -0.64 15.45
N SER A 49 3.38 -0.71 14.20
CA SER A 49 2.75 0.43 13.54
C SER A 49 1.50 0.88 14.28
N ALA A 50 0.66 -0.06 14.75
CA ALA A 50 -0.51 0.24 15.56
C ALA A 50 -0.11 0.94 16.88
N LEU A 51 0.90 0.42 17.59
CA LEU A 51 1.39 1.02 18.83
C LEU A 51 1.94 2.44 18.63
N VAL A 52 2.79 2.62 17.62
CA VAL A 52 3.38 3.93 17.28
C VAL A 52 2.29 4.94 16.95
N LEU A 53 1.33 4.58 16.10
CA LEU A 53 0.27 5.50 15.69
C LEU A 53 -0.77 5.75 16.79
N LEU A 54 -1.01 4.79 17.68
CA LEU A 54 -1.79 5.02 18.90
C LEU A 54 -1.13 6.09 19.78
N MET A 55 0.17 6.02 19.99
CA MET A 55 0.89 7.01 20.80
C MET A 55 0.93 8.39 20.14
N VAL A 56 1.08 8.45 18.83
CA VAL A 56 1.15 9.70 18.06
C VAL A 56 -0.21 10.39 17.99
N PHE A 57 -1.23 9.69 17.56
CA PHE A 57 -2.56 10.29 17.29
C PHE A 57 -3.49 10.29 18.48
N ARG A 58 -3.23 9.49 19.51
CA ARG A 58 -3.99 9.44 20.77
C ARG A 58 -5.51 9.37 20.55
N PRO A 59 -6.02 8.32 19.84
CA PRO A 59 -7.42 8.25 19.40
C PRO A 59 -8.44 8.23 20.55
N TRP A 60 -8.03 7.90 21.78
CA TRP A 60 -8.88 7.97 22.97
C TRP A 60 -9.36 9.37 23.36
N ARG A 61 -8.81 10.42 22.74
CA ARG A 61 -9.27 11.80 22.91
C ARG A 61 -10.49 12.17 22.07
N TRP A 62 -10.92 11.26 21.21
CA TRP A 62 -12.01 11.48 20.27
C TRP A 62 -13.16 10.54 20.60
N THR A 63 -14.38 11.04 20.55
CA THR A 63 -15.59 10.22 20.69
C THR A 63 -15.90 9.54 19.34
N THR A 64 -16.11 8.24 19.36
CA THR A 64 -16.44 7.46 18.17
C THR A 64 -17.85 6.91 18.29
N SER A 65 -18.72 7.17 17.33
CA SER A 65 -20.03 6.55 17.28
C SER A 65 -19.96 5.05 16.98
N ARG A 66 -21.00 4.28 17.32
CA ARG A 66 -21.03 2.83 17.00
C ARG A 66 -20.98 2.56 15.49
N ALA A 67 -21.56 3.42 14.69
CA ALA A 67 -21.55 3.33 13.23
C ALA A 67 -20.12 3.55 12.68
N ASP A 68 -19.43 4.56 13.19
CA ASP A 68 -18.06 4.88 12.83
C ASP A 68 -17.09 3.80 13.27
N ALA A 69 -17.26 3.24 14.47
CA ALA A 69 -16.48 2.12 14.96
C ALA A 69 -16.62 0.92 14.01
N GLY A 70 -17.83 0.60 13.55
CA GLY A 70 -18.07 -0.46 12.57
C GLY A 70 -17.40 -0.20 11.21
N ALA A 71 -17.32 1.05 10.78
CA ALA A 71 -16.61 1.42 9.55
C ALA A 71 -15.09 1.28 9.72
N ILE A 72 -14.54 1.76 10.84
CA ILE A 72 -13.12 1.67 11.16
C ILE A 72 -12.67 0.21 11.31
N VAL A 73 -13.46 -0.64 11.97
CA VAL A 73 -13.15 -2.07 12.16
C VAL A 73 -13.11 -2.77 10.80
N ARG A 74 -14.08 -2.56 9.92
CA ARG A 74 -14.07 -3.15 8.57
C ARG A 74 -12.85 -2.69 7.76
N TYR A 75 -12.56 -1.40 7.79
CA TYR A 75 -11.36 -0.82 7.18
C TYR A 75 -10.09 -1.48 7.73
N GLY A 76 -9.97 -1.59 9.04
CA GLY A 76 -8.78 -2.16 9.69
C GLY A 76 -8.61 -3.66 9.46
N ILE A 77 -9.69 -4.46 9.55
CA ILE A 77 -9.64 -5.89 9.23
C ILE A 77 -9.17 -6.09 7.78
N THR A 78 -9.75 -5.34 6.85
CA THR A 78 -9.37 -5.43 5.43
C THR A 78 -7.90 -5.04 5.23
N LEU A 79 -7.44 -3.98 5.89
CA LEU A 79 -6.02 -3.57 5.88
C LEU A 79 -5.11 -4.66 6.44
N GLY A 80 -5.50 -5.32 7.53
CA GLY A 80 -4.73 -6.41 8.13
C GLY A 80 -4.62 -7.62 7.21
N VAL A 81 -5.74 -8.08 6.65
CA VAL A 81 -5.77 -9.19 5.69
C VAL A 81 -4.95 -8.84 4.45
N MET A 82 -5.11 -7.65 3.90
CA MET A 82 -4.32 -7.13 2.77
C MET A 82 -2.81 -7.26 3.04
N ASN A 83 -2.35 -6.71 4.16
CA ASN A 83 -0.94 -6.79 4.54
C ASN A 83 -0.44 -8.23 4.69
N LEU A 84 -1.22 -9.09 5.32
CA LEU A 84 -0.86 -10.50 5.49
C LEU A 84 -0.73 -11.22 4.15
N LEU A 85 -1.72 -11.07 3.26
CA LEU A 85 -1.71 -11.68 1.93
C LEU A 85 -0.55 -11.15 1.09
N PHE A 86 -0.27 -9.84 1.13
CA PHE A 86 0.86 -9.25 0.45
C PHE A 86 2.20 -9.85 0.91
N TYR A 87 2.41 -9.97 2.22
CA TYR A 87 3.63 -10.60 2.76
C TYR A 87 3.72 -12.09 2.42
N MET A 88 2.59 -12.78 2.33
CA MET A 88 2.56 -14.17 1.85
C MET A 88 2.97 -14.26 0.37
N ALA A 89 2.55 -13.32 -0.48
CA ALA A 89 2.98 -13.24 -1.88
C ALA A 89 4.50 -13.05 -1.99
N LEU A 90 5.08 -12.18 -1.17
CA LEU A 90 6.52 -11.88 -1.18
C LEU A 90 7.42 -13.07 -0.84
N ARG A 91 6.86 -14.20 -0.39
CA ARG A 91 7.63 -15.43 -0.14
C ARG A 91 8.12 -16.08 -1.43
N THR A 92 7.33 -15.97 -2.49
CA THR A 92 7.50 -16.77 -3.70
C THR A 92 7.57 -15.96 -4.99
N ILE A 93 7.13 -14.69 -4.95
CA ILE A 93 7.23 -13.81 -6.13
C ILE A 93 8.05 -12.55 -5.82
N PRO A 94 8.71 -11.98 -6.86
CA PRO A 94 9.49 -10.74 -6.70
C PRO A 94 8.67 -9.57 -6.20
N PHE A 95 9.29 -8.70 -5.39
CA PHE A 95 8.62 -7.59 -4.72
C PHE A 95 7.94 -6.63 -5.71
N GLY A 96 8.66 -6.19 -6.76
CA GLY A 96 8.08 -5.28 -7.75
C GLY A 96 6.86 -5.85 -8.47
N ILE A 97 6.87 -7.18 -8.73
CA ILE A 97 5.74 -7.89 -9.35
C ILE A 97 4.56 -7.99 -8.38
N ALA A 98 4.80 -8.31 -7.12
CA ALA A 98 3.75 -8.36 -6.10
C ALA A 98 3.02 -7.00 -5.99
N VAL A 99 3.78 -5.90 -5.94
CA VAL A 99 3.23 -4.54 -5.93
C VAL A 99 2.45 -4.23 -7.21
N ALA A 100 2.98 -4.61 -8.39
CA ALA A 100 2.28 -4.40 -9.66
C ALA A 100 0.92 -5.11 -9.73
N ILE A 101 0.85 -6.35 -9.25
CA ILE A 101 -0.41 -7.13 -9.19
C ILE A 101 -1.36 -6.48 -8.17
N GLU A 102 -0.87 -6.10 -7.00
CA GLU A 102 -1.68 -5.48 -5.96
C GLU A 102 -2.31 -4.15 -6.43
N PHE A 103 -1.60 -3.37 -7.25
CA PHE A 103 -2.10 -2.13 -7.84
C PHE A 103 -3.33 -2.30 -8.75
N CYS A 104 -3.64 -3.51 -9.22
CA CYS A 104 -4.89 -3.79 -9.91
C CYS A 104 -6.13 -3.49 -9.05
N GLY A 105 -6.00 -3.54 -7.72
CA GLY A 105 -7.10 -3.22 -6.79
C GLY A 105 -7.55 -1.76 -6.86
N PRO A 106 -6.68 -0.77 -6.60
CA PRO A 106 -6.99 0.65 -6.79
C PRO A 106 -7.48 0.99 -8.19
N LEU A 107 -6.89 0.37 -9.22
CA LEU A 107 -7.31 0.55 -10.60
C LEU A 107 -8.74 0.07 -10.82
N ALA A 108 -9.11 -1.10 -10.31
CA ALA A 108 -10.48 -1.62 -10.38
C ALA A 108 -11.49 -0.68 -9.70
N VAL A 109 -11.14 -0.08 -8.56
CA VAL A 109 -12.00 0.91 -7.87
C VAL A 109 -12.15 2.18 -8.70
N ALA A 110 -11.05 2.67 -9.29
CA ALA A 110 -11.09 3.85 -10.15
C ALA A 110 -12.03 3.63 -11.33
N MET A 111 -11.98 2.44 -11.93
CA MET A 111 -12.86 2.05 -13.03
C MET A 111 -14.33 1.89 -12.63
N TRP A 112 -14.58 1.24 -11.49
CA TRP A 112 -15.94 1.10 -10.99
C TRP A 112 -16.63 2.46 -10.80
N SER A 113 -15.84 3.47 -10.44
CA SER A 113 -16.30 4.84 -10.22
C SER A 113 -16.46 5.64 -11.51
N SER A 114 -15.87 5.22 -12.62
CA SER A 114 -15.93 5.87 -13.92
C SER A 114 -16.43 4.89 -14.96
N ARG A 115 -17.27 5.35 -15.92
CA ARG A 115 -17.82 4.52 -17.01
C ARG A 115 -17.47 5.10 -18.37
N ARG A 116 -16.29 5.67 -18.50
CA ARG A 116 -15.84 6.27 -19.76
C ARG A 116 -15.17 5.22 -20.64
N PRO A 117 -15.28 5.32 -21.96
CA PRO A 117 -14.56 4.43 -22.88
C PRO A 117 -13.05 4.39 -22.65
N VAL A 118 -12.44 5.53 -22.26
CA VAL A 118 -11.02 5.62 -21.96
C VAL A 118 -10.60 4.78 -20.77
N ASP A 119 -11.49 4.53 -19.82
CA ASP A 119 -11.17 3.72 -18.63
C ASP A 119 -10.96 2.25 -19.03
N PHE A 120 -11.65 1.77 -20.05
CA PHE A 120 -11.43 0.42 -20.59
C PHE A 120 -10.04 0.26 -21.24
N VAL A 121 -9.44 1.35 -21.74
CA VAL A 121 -8.06 1.33 -22.25
C VAL A 121 -7.09 1.05 -21.09
N TRP A 122 -7.28 1.70 -19.95
CA TRP A 122 -6.42 1.51 -18.77
C TRP A 122 -6.58 0.11 -18.18
N VAL A 123 -7.79 -0.43 -18.20
CA VAL A 123 -8.05 -1.84 -17.83
C VAL A 123 -7.33 -2.77 -18.75
N GLY A 124 -7.51 -2.59 -20.05
CA GLY A 124 -6.83 -3.40 -21.06
C GLY A 124 -5.31 -3.38 -20.85
N CYS A 125 -4.75 -2.19 -20.58
CA CYS A 125 -3.34 -2.04 -20.28
C CYS A 125 -2.91 -2.83 -19.03
N ALA A 126 -3.68 -2.74 -17.93
CA ALA A 126 -3.38 -3.51 -16.72
C ALA A 126 -3.55 -5.02 -16.92
N LEU A 127 -4.57 -5.44 -17.65
CA LEU A 127 -4.76 -6.85 -18.02
C LEU A 127 -3.62 -7.38 -18.87
N VAL A 128 -3.15 -6.60 -19.87
CA VAL A 128 -1.96 -6.95 -20.67
C VAL A 128 -0.75 -7.10 -19.74
N GLY A 129 -0.53 -6.15 -18.81
CA GLY A 129 0.53 -6.27 -17.82
C GLY A 129 0.44 -7.55 -17.00
N LEU A 130 -0.76 -7.89 -16.52
CA LEU A 130 -0.99 -9.12 -15.76
C LEU A 130 -0.77 -10.39 -16.64
N LEU A 131 -1.24 -10.37 -17.90
CA LEU A 131 -1.04 -11.49 -18.82
C LEU A 131 0.44 -11.70 -19.17
N LEU A 132 1.24 -10.62 -19.26
CA LEU A 132 2.69 -10.71 -19.46
C LEU A 132 3.42 -11.38 -18.29
N LEU A 133 2.81 -11.44 -17.10
CA LEU A 133 3.36 -12.16 -15.95
C LEU A 133 3.03 -13.65 -15.95
N LEU A 134 2.07 -14.09 -16.80
CA LEU A 134 1.77 -15.51 -16.94
C LEU A 134 2.91 -16.23 -17.66
N PRO A 135 3.11 -17.54 -17.42
CA PRO A 135 4.20 -18.34 -17.99
C PRO A 135 3.96 -18.65 -19.50
N LEU A 136 3.79 -17.60 -20.32
CA LEU A 136 3.56 -17.73 -21.76
C LEU A 136 4.86 -17.74 -22.58
N GLY A 137 6.04 -17.71 -21.93
CA GLY A 137 7.34 -17.61 -22.59
C GLY A 137 8.48 -18.27 -21.81
N HIS A 138 9.71 -18.17 -22.34
CA HIS A 138 10.94 -18.84 -21.86
C HIS A 138 11.52 -18.31 -20.52
N GLY A 139 10.69 -17.72 -19.61
CA GLY A 139 11.09 -17.33 -18.26
C GLY A 139 10.64 -18.35 -17.22
N GLU A 140 11.26 -18.37 -16.04
CA GLU A 140 10.74 -19.15 -14.92
C GLU A 140 9.32 -18.70 -14.59
N PRO A 141 8.32 -19.61 -14.54
CA PRO A 141 6.94 -19.25 -14.23
C PRO A 141 6.89 -18.71 -12.79
N LEU A 142 6.11 -17.63 -12.60
CA LEU A 142 5.81 -17.17 -11.26
C LEU A 142 5.05 -18.26 -10.50
N ASP A 143 5.32 -18.38 -9.20
CA ASP A 143 4.56 -19.29 -8.35
C ASP A 143 3.07 -18.88 -8.33
N PRO A 144 2.15 -19.76 -8.79
CA PRO A 144 0.73 -19.46 -8.83
C PRO A 144 0.16 -19.11 -7.45
N VAL A 145 0.70 -19.70 -6.39
CA VAL A 145 0.25 -19.45 -5.00
C VAL A 145 0.60 -18.02 -4.61
N GLY A 146 1.82 -17.55 -4.94
CA GLY A 146 2.22 -16.17 -4.71
C GLY A 146 1.37 -15.17 -5.48
N VAL A 147 1.06 -15.47 -6.74
CA VAL A 147 0.16 -14.65 -7.57
C VAL A 147 -1.25 -14.60 -6.97
N MET A 148 -1.80 -15.73 -6.50
CA MET A 148 -3.10 -15.75 -5.82
C MET A 148 -3.12 -14.89 -4.55
N PHE A 149 -2.05 -14.93 -3.75
CA PHE A 149 -1.93 -14.06 -2.58
C PHE A 149 -1.87 -12.57 -2.97
N ALA A 150 -1.13 -12.21 -4.01
CA ALA A 150 -1.06 -10.83 -4.50
C ALA A 150 -2.41 -10.34 -5.06
N LEU A 151 -3.14 -11.18 -5.79
CA LEU A 151 -4.51 -10.88 -6.26
C LEU A 151 -5.49 -10.72 -5.09
N GLY A 152 -5.38 -11.58 -4.07
CA GLY A 152 -6.15 -11.45 -2.84
C GLY A 152 -5.86 -10.12 -2.12
N ALA A 153 -4.59 -9.71 -2.07
CA ALA A 153 -4.20 -8.41 -1.54
C ALA A 153 -4.79 -7.25 -2.38
N ALA A 154 -4.80 -7.36 -3.72
CA ALA A 154 -5.42 -6.38 -4.61
C ALA A 154 -6.92 -6.22 -4.33
N VAL A 155 -7.66 -7.31 -4.15
CA VAL A 155 -9.09 -7.27 -3.78
C VAL A 155 -9.27 -6.58 -2.42
N CYS A 156 -8.44 -6.93 -1.45
CA CYS A 156 -8.47 -6.28 -0.13
C CYS A 156 -8.13 -4.78 -0.25
N TRP A 157 -7.20 -4.38 -1.11
CA TRP A 157 -6.90 -2.96 -1.33
C TRP A 157 -8.10 -2.21 -1.94
N ALA A 158 -8.78 -2.81 -2.90
CA ALA A 158 -10.03 -2.26 -3.42
C ALA A 158 -11.08 -2.05 -2.30
N MET A 159 -11.28 -3.07 -1.46
CA MET A 159 -12.21 -2.99 -0.31
C MET A 159 -11.76 -1.96 0.73
N TYR A 160 -10.47 -1.89 1.02
CA TYR A 160 -9.85 -0.90 1.90
C TYR A 160 -10.17 0.54 1.45
N ILE A 161 -10.06 0.83 0.15
CA ILE A 161 -10.40 2.13 -0.41
C ILE A 161 -11.91 2.42 -0.24
N ILE A 162 -12.76 1.43 -0.50
CA ILE A 162 -14.23 1.58 -0.35
C ILE A 162 -14.61 1.83 1.11
N PHE A 163 -14.06 1.07 2.04
CA PHE A 163 -14.36 1.23 3.47
C PHE A 163 -13.72 2.50 4.04
N GLY A 164 -12.51 2.85 3.59
CA GLY A 164 -11.84 4.09 3.96
C GLY A 164 -12.62 5.33 3.56
N LYS A 165 -13.27 5.32 2.38
CA LYS A 165 -14.16 6.41 1.95
C LYS A 165 -15.36 6.58 2.90
N ARG A 166 -15.91 5.50 3.47
CA ARG A 166 -17.01 5.57 4.44
C ARG A 166 -16.60 6.18 5.78
N ALA A 167 -15.33 6.02 6.17
CA ALA A 167 -14.75 6.63 7.36
C ALA A 167 -14.11 8.00 7.08
N GLY A 168 -14.22 8.52 5.86
CA GLY A 168 -13.52 9.73 5.40
C GLY A 168 -13.97 11.05 6.05
N HIS A 169 -15.11 11.06 6.73
CA HIS A 169 -15.59 12.21 7.52
C HIS A 169 -14.89 12.31 8.88
N LEU A 170 -14.19 11.25 9.32
CA LEU A 170 -13.45 11.23 10.57
C LEU A 170 -12.03 11.80 10.39
N PRO A 171 -11.39 12.28 11.46
CA PRO A 171 -10.00 12.69 11.40
C PRO A 171 -9.10 11.54 10.95
N ALA A 172 -8.26 11.78 9.94
CA ALA A 172 -7.46 10.74 9.31
C ALA A 172 -6.58 9.96 10.31
N GLY A 173 -5.92 10.67 11.26
CA GLY A 173 -5.09 10.03 12.28
C GLY A 173 -5.88 9.12 13.22
N HIS A 174 -7.14 9.47 13.54
CA HIS A 174 -8.05 8.66 14.34
C HIS A 174 -8.44 7.37 13.60
N THR A 175 -8.87 7.50 12.36
CA THR A 175 -9.27 6.36 11.52
C THR A 175 -8.11 5.40 11.29
N VAL A 176 -6.93 5.93 10.98
CA VAL A 176 -5.75 5.10 10.67
C VAL A 176 -5.22 4.39 11.92
N SER A 177 -5.12 5.08 13.07
CA SER A 177 -4.63 4.46 14.31
C SER A 177 -5.55 3.35 14.81
N LEU A 178 -6.85 3.58 14.86
CA LEU A 178 -7.83 2.55 15.27
C LEU A 178 -7.95 1.45 14.21
N GLY A 179 -7.87 1.80 12.94
CA GLY A 179 -7.84 0.82 11.84
C GLY A 179 -6.66 -0.12 11.93
N LEU A 180 -5.45 0.41 12.24
CA LEU A 180 -4.27 -0.44 12.47
C LEU A 180 -4.39 -1.30 13.74
N CYS A 181 -5.08 -0.82 14.78
CA CYS A 181 -5.40 -1.69 15.92
C CYS A 181 -6.30 -2.86 15.52
N ALA A 182 -7.34 -2.59 14.72
CA ALA A 182 -8.20 -3.66 14.21
C ALA A 182 -7.43 -4.61 13.26
N ALA A 183 -6.52 -4.08 12.45
CA ALA A 183 -5.61 -4.89 11.63
C ALA A 183 -4.69 -5.77 12.51
N ALA A 184 -4.12 -5.21 13.58
CA ALA A 184 -3.25 -5.94 14.51
C ALA A 184 -3.99 -7.07 15.20
N LEU A 185 -5.26 -6.89 15.57
CA LEU A 185 -6.09 -7.96 16.16
C LEU A 185 -6.28 -9.18 15.23
N VAL A 186 -6.14 -8.99 13.92
CA VAL A 186 -6.21 -10.09 12.94
C VAL A 186 -4.82 -10.66 12.68
N VAL A 187 -3.84 -9.80 12.43
CA VAL A 187 -2.52 -10.22 11.93
C VAL A 187 -1.62 -10.74 13.04
N VAL A 188 -1.65 -10.11 14.22
CA VAL A 188 -0.76 -10.50 15.34
C VAL A 188 -1.05 -11.92 15.83
N PRO A 189 -2.29 -12.36 16.04
CA PRO A 189 -2.57 -13.75 16.41
C PRO A 189 -2.04 -14.77 15.39
N VAL A 190 -2.20 -14.46 14.09
CA VAL A 190 -1.68 -15.34 13.01
C VAL A 190 -0.16 -15.42 13.07
N GLY A 191 0.53 -14.28 13.26
CA GLY A 191 1.98 -14.26 13.39
C GLY A 191 2.48 -14.97 14.63
N VAL A 192 1.81 -14.79 15.77
CA VAL A 192 2.13 -15.48 17.03
C VAL A 192 1.93 -16.98 16.89
N ALA A 193 0.84 -17.41 16.27
CA ALA A 193 0.57 -18.84 16.03
C ALA A 193 1.63 -19.49 15.12
N HIS A 194 2.21 -18.71 14.19
CA HIS A 194 3.22 -19.21 13.26
C HIS A 194 4.65 -19.18 13.82
N ALA A 195 5.06 -18.06 14.41
CA ALA A 195 6.44 -17.82 14.83
C ALA A 195 6.68 -18.06 16.33
N GLY A 196 5.62 -18.11 17.14
CA GLY A 196 5.69 -18.42 18.57
C GLY A 196 6.62 -17.49 19.33
N MET A 197 7.45 -18.08 20.19
CA MET A 197 8.39 -17.36 21.07
C MET A 197 9.51 -16.63 20.32
N ALA A 198 9.81 -17.00 19.06
CA ALA A 198 10.81 -16.32 18.26
C ALA A 198 10.50 -14.82 18.06
N LEU A 199 9.21 -14.45 18.08
CA LEU A 199 8.80 -13.03 18.02
C LEU A 199 9.28 -12.20 19.20
N LEU A 200 9.56 -12.81 20.35
CA LEU A 200 9.96 -12.11 21.56
C LEU A 200 11.48 -11.93 21.68
N GLU A 201 12.25 -12.44 20.71
CA GLU A 201 13.69 -12.21 20.70
C GLU A 201 14.00 -10.71 20.58
N PRO A 202 14.84 -10.13 21.47
CA PRO A 202 15.08 -8.69 21.50
C PRO A 202 15.60 -8.12 20.17
N LYS A 203 16.44 -8.89 19.46
CA LYS A 203 16.95 -8.47 18.14
C LYS A 203 15.85 -8.42 17.10
N ILE A 204 14.93 -9.39 17.10
CA ILE A 204 13.77 -9.46 16.18
C ILE A 204 12.79 -8.33 16.49
N LEU A 205 12.52 -8.06 17.77
CA LEU A 205 11.66 -6.95 18.17
C LEU A 205 12.23 -5.60 17.74
N LEU A 206 13.52 -5.37 17.98
CA LEU A 206 14.19 -4.12 17.60
C LEU A 206 14.19 -3.94 16.06
N PHE A 207 14.51 -5.00 15.33
CA PHE A 207 14.48 -4.97 13.87
C PHE A 207 13.04 -4.76 13.33
N GLY A 208 12.06 -5.46 13.91
CA GLY A 208 10.63 -5.32 13.57
C GLY A 208 10.09 -3.90 13.85
N LEU A 209 10.54 -3.27 14.94
CA LEU A 209 10.21 -1.86 15.23
C LEU A 209 10.82 -0.93 14.17
N GLY A 210 12.08 -1.14 13.78
CA GLY A 210 12.73 -0.40 12.71
C GLY A 210 11.95 -0.52 11.39
N VAL A 211 11.58 -1.75 11.02
CA VAL A 211 10.75 -2.03 9.85
C VAL A 211 9.42 -1.29 9.93
N ALA A 212 8.72 -1.34 11.06
CA ALA A 212 7.44 -0.66 11.25
C ALA A 212 7.55 0.87 11.10
N ILE A 213 8.61 1.46 11.61
CA ILE A 213 8.86 2.91 11.48
C ILE A 213 9.11 3.28 10.02
N VAL A 214 10.03 2.56 9.35
CA VAL A 214 10.46 2.87 7.97
C VAL A 214 9.37 2.55 6.96
N SER A 215 8.62 1.45 7.13
CA SER A 215 7.58 1.03 6.18
C SER A 215 6.18 1.54 6.49
N SER A 216 5.97 2.23 7.62
CA SER A 216 4.63 2.72 7.98
C SER A 216 4.64 4.13 8.55
N ALA A 217 5.36 4.40 9.64
CA ALA A 217 5.28 5.68 10.32
C ALA A 217 5.83 6.83 9.44
N ILE A 218 6.99 6.64 8.80
CA ILE A 218 7.60 7.62 7.89
C ILE A 218 6.74 7.80 6.63
N PRO A 219 6.39 6.74 5.87
CA PRO A 219 5.55 6.89 4.68
C PRO A 219 4.25 7.62 4.94
N MET A 220 3.48 7.18 5.95
CA MET A 220 2.20 7.80 6.26
C MET A 220 2.31 9.28 6.63
N SER A 221 3.40 9.65 7.33
CA SER A 221 3.65 11.05 7.68
C SER A 221 3.96 11.89 6.44
N LEU A 222 4.78 11.38 5.54
CA LEU A 222 5.14 12.05 4.29
C LEU A 222 3.95 12.16 3.35
N GLU A 223 3.16 11.10 3.19
CA GLU A 223 1.93 11.11 2.39
C GLU A 223 0.90 12.09 2.92
N MET A 224 0.70 12.13 4.23
CA MET A 224 -0.22 13.08 4.86
C MET A 224 0.19 14.54 4.59
N MET A 225 1.50 14.83 4.63
CA MET A 225 2.01 16.16 4.30
C MET A 225 1.81 16.50 2.82
N ALA A 226 2.02 15.53 1.93
CA ALA A 226 1.85 15.70 0.50
C ALA A 226 0.38 15.89 0.10
N LEU A 227 -0.53 15.05 0.64
CA LEU A 227 -1.97 15.12 0.37
C LEU A 227 -2.59 16.47 0.71
N LYS A 228 -2.06 17.17 1.73
CA LYS A 228 -2.51 18.51 2.09
C LYS A 228 -2.09 19.60 1.11
N ARG A 229 -1.11 19.35 0.26
CA ARG A 229 -0.47 20.35 -0.59
C ARG A 229 -0.54 20.06 -2.08
N LEU A 230 -0.72 18.79 -2.48
CA LEU A 230 -0.80 18.37 -3.87
C LEU A 230 -2.25 18.23 -4.34
N PRO A 231 -2.54 18.57 -5.61
CA PRO A 231 -3.74 18.11 -6.27
C PRO A 231 -3.83 16.58 -6.23
N LYS A 232 -5.05 16.04 -6.11
CA LYS A 232 -5.27 14.58 -6.01
C LYS A 232 -4.72 13.82 -7.22
N GLU A 233 -4.80 14.43 -8.40
CA GLU A 233 -4.30 13.88 -9.65
C GLU A 233 -2.76 13.72 -9.61
N THR A 234 -2.05 14.78 -9.17
CA THR A 234 -0.58 14.74 -9.05
C THR A 234 -0.13 13.73 -8.01
N PHE A 235 -0.83 13.65 -6.87
CA PHE A 235 -0.56 12.67 -5.84
C PHE A 235 -0.75 11.25 -6.37
N GLY A 236 -1.86 10.97 -7.08
CA GLY A 236 -2.13 9.67 -7.69
C GLY A 236 -1.07 9.25 -8.71
N ILE A 237 -0.59 10.18 -9.55
CA ILE A 237 0.48 9.90 -10.52
C ILE A 237 1.77 9.49 -9.79
N LEU A 238 2.13 10.21 -8.73
CA LEU A 238 3.37 9.91 -7.99
C LEU A 238 3.29 8.56 -7.25
N ILE A 239 2.16 8.25 -6.64
CA ILE A 239 1.92 6.93 -6.01
C ILE A 239 1.95 5.80 -7.05
N SER A 240 1.48 6.05 -8.26
CA SER A 240 1.50 5.05 -9.35
C SER A 240 2.90 4.61 -9.77
N MET A 241 3.94 5.33 -9.34
CA MET A 241 5.33 4.92 -9.53
C MET A 241 5.80 3.83 -8.53
N GLU A 242 4.98 3.51 -7.54
CA GLU A 242 5.34 2.56 -6.47
C GLU A 242 5.84 1.21 -7.00
N PRO A 243 5.19 0.53 -7.98
CA PRO A 243 5.68 -0.74 -8.50
C PRO A 243 7.07 -0.64 -9.12
N ALA A 244 7.35 0.46 -9.84
CA ALA A 244 8.65 0.68 -10.46
C ALA A 244 9.74 0.96 -9.41
N VAL A 245 9.44 1.78 -8.40
CA VAL A 245 10.36 2.06 -7.29
C VAL A 245 10.62 0.81 -6.47
N ALA A 246 9.59 0.00 -6.18
CA ALA A 246 9.72 -1.27 -5.49
C ALA A 246 10.63 -2.24 -6.25
N ALA A 247 10.44 -2.36 -7.58
CA ALA A 247 11.26 -3.21 -8.43
C ALA A 247 12.74 -2.77 -8.46
N LEU A 248 12.99 -1.48 -8.62
CA LEU A 248 14.36 -0.93 -8.62
C LEU A 248 15.08 -1.15 -7.29
N LEU A 249 14.38 -0.93 -6.18
CA LEU A 249 14.94 -1.13 -4.84
C LEU A 249 15.15 -2.61 -4.52
N ALA A 250 14.24 -3.49 -4.98
CA ALA A 250 14.40 -4.93 -4.83
C ALA A 250 15.62 -5.46 -5.59
N MET A 251 15.90 -4.92 -6.78
CA MET A 251 17.15 -5.24 -7.50
C MET A 251 18.38 -4.89 -6.68
N GLY A 252 18.40 -3.69 -6.07
CA GLY A 252 19.57 -3.24 -5.31
C GLY A 252 19.70 -3.87 -3.92
N LEU A 253 18.59 -4.10 -3.22
CA LEU A 253 18.57 -4.53 -1.82
C LEU A 253 18.38 -6.04 -1.64
N LEU A 254 17.68 -6.69 -2.55
CA LEU A 254 17.32 -8.11 -2.48
C LEU A 254 18.00 -8.96 -3.55
N ALA A 255 18.81 -8.34 -4.43
CA ALA A 255 19.41 -8.96 -5.60
C ALA A 255 18.37 -9.68 -6.49
N GLU A 256 17.14 -9.16 -6.53
CA GLU A 256 16.10 -9.67 -7.42
C GLU A 256 16.39 -9.25 -8.86
N HIS A 257 16.33 -10.20 -9.79
CA HIS A 257 16.49 -9.92 -11.22
C HIS A 257 15.16 -10.11 -11.93
N LEU A 258 14.70 -9.06 -12.59
CA LEU A 258 13.48 -9.09 -13.38
C LEU A 258 13.81 -9.27 -14.86
N THR A 259 13.05 -10.13 -15.52
CA THR A 259 13.12 -10.29 -16.98
C THR A 259 12.57 -9.04 -17.68
N THR A 260 12.92 -8.86 -18.96
CA THR A 260 12.38 -7.76 -19.78
C THR A 260 10.85 -7.78 -19.82
N LEU A 261 10.26 -8.99 -19.84
CA LEU A 261 8.81 -9.17 -19.83
C LEU A 261 8.17 -8.68 -18.53
N GLN A 262 8.80 -8.96 -17.38
CA GLN A 262 8.35 -8.49 -16.08
C GLN A 262 8.46 -6.97 -15.95
N TRP A 263 9.52 -6.37 -16.51
CA TRP A 263 9.62 -4.91 -16.60
C TRP A 263 8.52 -4.30 -17.48
N ALA A 264 8.21 -4.93 -18.61
CA ALA A 264 7.10 -4.51 -19.46
C ALA A 264 5.75 -4.59 -18.72
N ALA A 265 5.54 -5.65 -17.92
CA ALA A 265 4.35 -5.81 -17.09
C ALA A 265 4.21 -4.70 -16.03
N ILE A 266 5.29 -4.39 -15.32
CA ILE A 266 5.34 -3.27 -14.37
C ILE A 266 5.04 -1.95 -15.09
N GLY A 267 5.65 -1.73 -16.26
CA GLY A 267 5.41 -0.56 -17.10
C GLY A 267 3.93 -0.42 -17.48
N CYS A 268 3.28 -1.50 -17.88
CA CYS A 268 1.84 -1.51 -18.19
C CYS A 268 1.00 -1.12 -16.97
N THR A 269 1.32 -1.63 -15.77
CA THR A 269 0.60 -1.29 -14.54
C THR A 269 0.77 0.18 -14.18
N VAL A 270 1.99 0.72 -14.28
CA VAL A 270 2.29 2.14 -14.05
C VAL A 270 1.52 3.02 -15.04
N VAL A 271 1.57 2.69 -16.33
CA VAL A 271 0.85 3.44 -17.39
C VAL A 271 -0.66 3.40 -17.16
N ALA A 272 -1.22 2.24 -16.82
CA ALA A 272 -2.64 2.09 -16.52
C ALA A 272 -3.05 2.97 -15.33
N SER A 273 -2.27 2.99 -14.26
CA SER A 273 -2.55 3.75 -13.05
C SER A 273 -2.40 5.26 -13.27
N VAL A 274 -1.34 5.70 -13.94
CA VAL A 274 -1.13 7.10 -14.34
C VAL A 274 -2.26 7.57 -15.25
N GLY A 275 -2.57 6.78 -16.30
CA GLY A 275 -3.61 7.10 -17.27
C GLY A 275 -5.00 7.20 -16.63
N SER A 276 -5.35 6.26 -15.76
CA SER A 276 -6.58 6.28 -14.98
C SER A 276 -6.67 7.55 -14.11
N THR A 277 -5.58 7.93 -13.45
CA THR A 277 -5.51 9.12 -12.60
C THR A 277 -5.68 10.42 -13.41
N LEU A 278 -5.01 10.52 -14.56
CA LEU A 278 -5.09 11.70 -15.44
C LEU A 278 -6.47 11.87 -16.08
N THR A 279 -7.14 10.78 -16.40
CA THR A 279 -8.45 10.79 -17.05
C THR A 279 -9.62 10.82 -16.06
N ALA A 280 -9.38 10.67 -14.76
CA ALA A 280 -10.38 10.75 -13.72
C ALA A 280 -11.16 12.10 -13.79
N LYS A 281 -12.48 12.07 -13.67
CA LYS A 281 -13.27 13.30 -13.57
C LYS A 281 -12.90 14.04 -12.28
N ARG A 282 -12.59 15.33 -12.41
CA ARG A 282 -12.57 16.23 -11.24
C ARG A 282 -13.97 16.27 -10.66
N VAL A 283 -14.17 15.69 -9.50
CA VAL A 283 -15.38 15.90 -8.72
C VAL A 283 -15.25 17.30 -8.14
N VAL A 284 -15.91 18.28 -8.78
CA VAL A 284 -16.11 19.59 -8.19
C VAL A 284 -17.06 19.37 -7.01
N VAL A 285 -16.56 19.36 -5.80
CA VAL A 285 -17.39 19.42 -4.60
C VAL A 285 -17.91 20.85 -4.53
N PRO A 286 -19.23 21.08 -4.63
CA PRO A 286 -19.78 22.43 -4.47
C PRO A 286 -19.39 22.93 -3.07
N LEU A 287 -18.86 24.15 -3.00
CA LEU A 287 -18.64 24.81 -1.73
C LEU A 287 -19.98 24.94 -1.00
N PRO A 288 -20.06 24.62 0.29
CA PRO A 288 -21.28 24.85 1.06
C PRO A 288 -21.63 26.36 1.00
N GLY A 289 -22.74 26.72 0.34
CA GLY A 289 -23.19 28.10 0.24
C GLY A 289 -23.07 28.78 -1.14
N ALA A 290 -22.68 28.07 -2.20
CA ALA A 290 -22.79 28.60 -3.55
C ALA A 290 -24.27 28.60 -3.98
N PRO A 291 -24.86 29.74 -4.43
CA PRO A 291 -26.23 29.77 -4.93
C PRO A 291 -26.36 28.92 -6.20
N ALA A 292 -27.48 28.22 -6.31
CA ALA A 292 -27.83 27.34 -7.42
C ALA A 292 -28.01 28.13 -8.75
#